data_0da11646502b03c066fcafb4bd078b53
#
_entry.id   0da11646502b03c066fcafb4bd078b53
#
_cell.length_a   1.000
_cell.length_b   1.000
_cell.length_c   1.000
_cell.angle_alpha   90.00
_cell.angle_beta   90.00
_cell.angle_gamma   90.00
#
_symmetry.space_group_name_H-M   'P 1'
#
loop_
_entity.id
_entity.type
_entity.pdbx_description
1 polymer ?
#
loop_
_entity_poly.entity_id
_entity_poly.type
_entity_poly.pdbx_seq_one_letter_code
_entity_poly.pdbx_strand_id
1 'polypeptide(L)'
;MSGWGSLQHRYESVEPRKILALDGGGIRGVLTLEILAEIEKQLKVQLKKDDTFRLSDFFDYIGGTSTGAIIAAGLSLGMSVQKLLDFYEKKGEAMFDKVFLLKRVKYFYNDGPLLKVLKETFGSRDIDLKNGSFKSLLLIVTMIRSTDPPWPISNNPNAKYHDPGRPDCNLRIPLYQLVRASTAAPYPFGQGILT
;
A
#
# COMPACT_ATOMS: atom_id res chain seq x y z
N MET A 1 -0.05 -1.54 -26.16
CA MET A 1 -1.04 -1.11 -25.13
C MET A 1 -0.34 -0.15 -24.19
N SER A 2 -0.99 0.96 -23.82
CA SER A 2 -0.40 1.93 -22.90
C SER A 2 -0.11 1.28 -21.54
N GLY A 3 0.89 1.78 -20.82
CA GLY A 3 1.25 1.30 -19.48
C GLY A 3 0.16 1.53 -18.42
N TRP A 4 -0.87 2.33 -18.73
CA TRP A 4 -1.95 2.72 -17.82
C TRP A 4 -3.05 1.66 -17.62
N GLY A 5 -3.13 0.63 -18.48
CA GLY A 5 -4.17 -0.39 -18.41
C GLY A 5 -5.58 0.22 -18.41
N SER A 6 -6.46 -0.24 -17.52
CA SER A 6 -7.84 0.26 -17.38
C SER A 6 -7.94 1.68 -16.84
N LEU A 7 -6.86 2.25 -16.31
CA LEU A 7 -6.83 3.60 -15.73
C LEU A 7 -6.45 4.69 -16.73
N GLN A 8 -6.15 4.35 -18.00
CA GLN A 8 -5.68 5.29 -19.01
C GLN A 8 -6.60 6.51 -19.13
N HIS A 9 -7.89 6.29 -19.32
CA HIS A 9 -8.87 7.36 -19.50
C HIS A 9 -8.88 8.35 -18.32
N ARG A 10 -8.73 7.85 -17.08
CA ARG A 10 -8.70 8.68 -15.87
C ARG A 10 -7.48 9.61 -15.84
N TYR A 11 -6.32 9.16 -16.31
CA TYR A 11 -5.07 9.91 -16.21
C TYR A 11 -4.70 10.73 -17.46
N GLU A 12 -5.42 10.58 -18.54
CA GLU A 12 -5.29 11.42 -19.73
C GLU A 12 -5.98 12.78 -19.58
N SER A 13 -6.93 12.93 -18.64
CA SER A 13 -7.60 14.20 -18.40
C SER A 13 -6.67 15.23 -17.76
N VAL A 14 -6.90 16.51 -18.04
CA VAL A 14 -6.14 17.65 -17.46
C VAL A 14 -6.70 18.14 -16.12
N GLU A 15 -7.67 17.42 -15.56
CA GLU A 15 -8.29 17.78 -14.28
C GLU A 15 -7.31 17.74 -13.10
N PRO A 16 -7.51 18.57 -12.06
CA PRO A 16 -6.70 18.54 -10.84
C PRO A 16 -6.72 17.15 -10.20
N ARG A 17 -5.54 16.68 -9.77
CA ARG A 17 -5.38 15.37 -9.15
C ARG A 17 -5.56 15.42 -7.64
N LYS A 18 -6.25 14.42 -7.12
CA LYS A 18 -6.50 14.25 -5.69
C LYS A 18 -5.56 13.19 -5.14
N ILE A 19 -4.73 13.58 -4.20
CA ILE A 19 -3.71 12.71 -3.61
C ILE A 19 -4.06 12.46 -2.14
N LEU A 20 -4.00 11.20 -1.71
CA LEU A 20 -4.10 10.80 -0.32
C LEU A 20 -2.73 10.27 0.13
N ALA A 21 -2.14 10.89 1.15
CA ALA A 21 -0.89 10.47 1.77
C ALA A 21 -1.16 9.94 3.19
N LEU A 22 -0.62 8.77 3.51
CA LEU A 22 -0.89 8.04 4.74
C LEU A 22 0.41 7.72 5.47
N ASP A 23 0.55 8.23 6.68
CA ASP A 23 1.71 7.99 7.52
C ASP A 23 1.71 6.61 8.16
N GLY A 24 2.89 6.14 8.53
CA GLY A 24 3.08 4.96 9.37
C GLY A 24 2.68 5.22 10.82
N GLY A 25 2.55 4.17 11.61
CA GLY A 25 2.21 4.30 13.02
C GLY A 25 1.81 2.99 13.71
N GLY A 26 2.03 1.86 13.09
CA GLY A 26 1.67 0.55 13.64
C GLY A 26 0.17 0.45 13.89
N ILE A 27 -0.23 0.02 15.09
CA ILE A 27 -1.65 -0.16 15.48
C ILE A 27 -2.46 1.15 15.38
N ARG A 28 -1.81 2.32 15.47
CA ARG A 28 -2.47 3.63 15.29
C ARG A 28 -3.10 3.82 13.91
N GLY A 29 -2.78 2.96 12.96
CA GLY A 29 -3.47 2.90 11.66
C GLY A 29 -4.98 2.70 11.76
N VAL A 30 -5.48 2.11 12.87
CA VAL A 30 -6.93 2.02 13.15
C VAL A 30 -7.55 3.41 13.24
N LEU A 31 -6.91 4.37 13.93
CA LEU A 31 -7.40 5.74 13.99
C LEU A 31 -7.47 6.41 12.60
N THR A 32 -6.45 6.15 11.78
CA THR A 32 -6.46 6.62 10.38
C THR A 32 -7.65 6.02 9.61
N LEU A 33 -7.95 4.75 9.81
CA LEU A 33 -9.07 4.08 9.15
C LEU A 33 -10.42 4.62 9.62
N GLU A 34 -10.59 4.93 10.91
CA GLU A 34 -11.81 5.56 11.43
C GLU A 34 -12.08 6.93 10.75
N ILE A 35 -11.03 7.74 10.63
CA ILE A 35 -11.12 9.03 9.91
C ILE A 35 -11.47 8.80 8.44
N LEU A 36 -10.84 7.84 7.78
CA LEU A 36 -11.12 7.50 6.39
C LEU A 36 -12.53 6.95 6.19
N ALA A 37 -13.07 6.21 7.16
CA ALA A 37 -14.45 5.71 7.12
C ALA A 37 -15.47 6.86 7.10
N GLU A 38 -15.25 7.89 7.94
CA GLU A 38 -16.10 9.07 7.92
C GLU A 38 -15.94 9.86 6.62
N ILE A 39 -14.70 9.99 6.09
CA ILE A 39 -14.46 10.63 4.79
C ILE A 39 -15.17 9.85 3.66
N GLU A 40 -15.07 8.51 3.62
CA GLU A 40 -15.73 7.67 2.60
C GLU A 40 -17.25 7.87 2.65
N LYS A 41 -17.81 7.90 3.84
CA LYS A 41 -19.24 8.12 4.08
C LYS A 41 -19.69 9.52 3.60
N GLN A 42 -18.97 10.57 3.98
CA GLN A 42 -19.31 11.94 3.58
C GLN A 42 -19.19 12.15 2.08
N LEU A 43 -18.10 11.66 1.46
CA LEU A 43 -17.92 11.73 0.01
C LEU A 43 -19.04 10.99 -0.73
N LYS A 44 -19.42 9.81 -0.25
CA LYS A 44 -20.52 9.05 -0.82
C LYS A 44 -21.83 9.85 -0.83
N VAL A 45 -22.16 10.52 0.27
CA VAL A 45 -23.37 11.36 0.39
C VAL A 45 -23.28 12.58 -0.52
N GLN A 46 -22.17 13.33 -0.44
CA GLN A 46 -22.00 14.56 -1.19
C GLN A 46 -21.96 14.34 -2.72
N LEU A 47 -21.33 13.24 -3.15
CA LEU A 47 -21.23 12.89 -4.57
C LEU A 47 -22.42 12.06 -5.07
N LYS A 48 -23.43 11.81 -4.21
CA LYS A 48 -24.62 11.01 -4.51
C LYS A 48 -24.27 9.63 -5.10
N LYS A 49 -23.28 8.97 -4.49
CA LYS A 49 -22.82 7.63 -4.88
C LYS A 49 -23.54 6.53 -4.10
N ASP A 50 -23.61 5.35 -4.67
CA ASP A 50 -24.18 4.16 -4.03
C ASP A 50 -23.15 3.42 -3.14
N ASP A 51 -23.51 2.23 -2.65
CA ASP A 51 -22.69 1.41 -1.75
C ASP A 51 -21.45 0.79 -2.42
N THR A 52 -21.33 0.92 -3.74
CA THR A 52 -20.14 0.47 -4.47
C THR A 52 -19.02 1.49 -4.47
N PHE A 53 -19.27 2.75 -4.09
CA PHE A 53 -18.28 3.81 -4.01
C PHE A 53 -17.12 3.44 -3.08
N ARG A 54 -15.91 3.75 -3.50
CA ARG A 54 -14.66 3.52 -2.76
C ARG A 54 -13.79 4.78 -2.82
N LEU A 55 -12.92 4.96 -1.84
CA LEU A 55 -11.98 6.09 -1.84
C LEU A 55 -11.07 6.12 -3.07
N SER A 56 -10.77 4.96 -3.67
CA SER A 56 -10.07 4.87 -4.96
C SER A 56 -10.83 5.48 -6.14
N ASP A 57 -12.15 5.66 -6.03
CA ASP A 57 -12.92 6.35 -7.08
C ASP A 57 -12.76 7.87 -6.99
N PHE A 58 -12.38 8.38 -5.81
CA PHE A 58 -12.18 9.80 -5.55
C PHE A 58 -10.71 10.22 -5.62
N PHE A 59 -9.82 9.48 -4.97
CA PHE A 59 -8.39 9.78 -4.96
C PHE A 59 -7.68 9.15 -6.15
N ASP A 60 -6.95 9.98 -6.89
CA ASP A 60 -6.20 9.55 -8.08
C ASP A 60 -4.89 8.85 -7.72
N TYR A 61 -4.28 9.24 -6.61
CA TYR A 61 -3.02 8.69 -6.15
C TYR A 61 -3.05 8.49 -4.64
N ILE A 62 -2.79 7.27 -4.20
CA ILE A 62 -2.79 6.92 -2.78
C ILE A 62 -1.40 6.45 -2.40
N GLY A 63 -0.77 7.16 -1.47
CA GLY A 63 0.57 6.85 -1.01
C GLY A 63 0.63 6.53 0.47
N GLY A 64 1.61 5.70 0.88
CA GLY A 64 1.78 5.42 2.29
C GLY A 64 3.12 4.80 2.67
N THR A 65 3.40 4.84 3.97
CA THR A 65 4.56 4.22 4.62
C THR A 65 4.11 3.27 5.73
N SER A 66 4.78 2.16 5.92
CA SER A 66 4.52 1.20 7.00
C SER A 66 3.03 0.79 7.04
N THR A 67 2.34 1.02 8.15
CA THR A 67 0.89 0.85 8.28
C THR A 67 0.11 1.60 7.20
N GLY A 68 0.52 2.84 6.89
CA GLY A 68 -0.06 3.61 5.79
C GLY A 68 0.12 2.93 4.43
N ALA A 69 1.20 2.17 4.21
CA ALA A 69 1.40 1.38 3.00
C ALA A 69 0.39 0.21 2.90
N ILE A 70 0.04 -0.44 4.02
CA ILE A 70 -1.01 -1.47 4.05
C ILE A 70 -2.35 -0.86 3.64
N ILE A 71 -2.70 0.29 4.23
CA ILE A 71 -3.96 0.99 3.95
C ILE A 71 -3.98 1.47 2.49
N ALA A 72 -2.90 2.12 2.03
CA ALA A 72 -2.78 2.61 0.66
C ALA A 72 -2.94 1.48 -0.38
N ALA A 73 -2.28 0.34 -0.16
CA ALA A 73 -2.39 -0.83 -1.02
C ALA A 73 -3.84 -1.36 -1.08
N GLY A 74 -4.50 -1.52 0.07
CA GLY A 74 -5.88 -1.96 0.13
C GLY A 74 -6.85 -0.99 -0.58
N LEU A 75 -6.73 0.30 -0.30
CA LEU A 75 -7.57 1.32 -0.94
C LEU A 75 -7.34 1.37 -2.45
N SER A 76 -6.08 1.35 -2.92
CA SER A 76 -5.76 1.38 -4.35
C SER A 76 -6.27 0.15 -5.10
N LEU A 77 -6.47 -0.98 -4.42
CA LEU A 77 -7.14 -2.17 -4.95
C LEU A 77 -8.68 -2.08 -4.91
N GLY A 78 -9.24 -0.98 -4.42
CA GLY A 78 -10.69 -0.79 -4.31
C GLY A 78 -11.32 -1.49 -3.10
N MET A 79 -10.56 -1.80 -2.06
CA MET A 79 -11.14 -2.26 -0.80
C MET A 79 -11.89 -1.11 -0.13
N SER A 80 -13.05 -1.40 0.49
CA SER A 80 -13.74 -0.44 1.35
C SER A 80 -12.94 -0.20 2.63
N VAL A 81 -13.11 0.98 3.22
CA VAL A 81 -12.46 1.28 4.51
C VAL A 81 -12.92 0.30 5.59
N GLN A 82 -14.22 -0.08 5.59
CA GLN A 82 -14.74 -1.08 6.53
C GLN A 82 -14.01 -2.43 6.41
N LYS A 83 -13.75 -2.89 5.20
CA LYS A 83 -12.98 -4.14 5.00
C LYS A 83 -11.56 -4.05 5.54
N LEU A 84 -10.95 -2.88 5.49
CA LEU A 84 -9.64 -2.63 6.11
C LEU A 84 -9.73 -2.56 7.63
N LEU A 85 -10.78 -1.97 8.21
CA LEU A 85 -11.05 -2.01 9.66
C LEU A 85 -11.19 -3.44 10.14
N ASP A 86 -12.05 -4.24 9.50
CA ASP A 86 -12.24 -5.65 9.83
C ASP A 86 -10.92 -6.45 9.74
N PHE A 87 -10.07 -6.11 8.78
CA PHE A 87 -8.75 -6.70 8.64
C PHE A 87 -7.84 -6.36 9.84
N TYR A 88 -7.85 -5.09 10.28
CA TYR A 88 -7.07 -4.66 11.45
C TYR A 88 -7.60 -5.26 12.75
N GLU A 89 -8.92 -5.36 12.93
CA GLU A 89 -9.52 -6.00 14.09
C GLU A 89 -9.15 -7.48 14.18
N LYS A 90 -9.26 -8.21 13.07
CA LYS A 90 -9.00 -9.66 13.03
C LYS A 90 -7.53 -10.05 13.05
N LYS A 91 -6.67 -9.22 12.49
CA LYS A 91 -5.26 -9.54 12.25
C LYS A 91 -4.28 -8.58 12.93
N GLY A 92 -4.77 -7.44 13.44
CA GLY A 92 -3.92 -6.37 13.99
C GLY A 92 -3.11 -6.82 15.20
N GLU A 93 -3.69 -7.62 16.10
CA GLU A 93 -2.96 -8.17 17.25
C GLU A 93 -1.78 -9.02 16.77
N ALA A 94 -2.00 -9.94 15.82
CA ALA A 94 -0.95 -10.78 15.25
C ALA A 94 0.12 -9.98 14.47
N MET A 95 -0.27 -8.83 13.89
CA MET A 95 0.64 -7.97 13.12
C MET A 95 1.44 -6.99 13.98
N PHE A 96 0.85 -6.51 15.09
CA PHE A 96 1.36 -5.37 15.88
C PHE A 96 1.59 -5.69 17.36
N ASP A 97 1.52 -6.96 17.77
CA ASP A 97 1.78 -7.35 19.16
C ASP A 97 3.11 -6.78 19.63
N LYS A 98 3.08 -6.13 20.83
CA LYS A 98 4.27 -5.54 21.47
C LYS A 98 5.35 -6.59 21.73
N VAL A 99 4.95 -7.82 22.03
CA VAL A 99 5.89 -8.95 22.20
C VAL A 99 6.57 -9.32 20.89
N PHE A 100 5.85 -9.21 19.76
CA PHE A 100 6.39 -9.38 18.42
C PHE A 100 7.37 -8.25 18.07
N LEU A 101 7.06 -6.99 18.41
CA LEU A 101 7.95 -5.85 18.24
C LEU A 101 9.21 -5.96 19.11
N LEU A 102 9.09 -6.40 20.36
CA LEU A 102 10.22 -6.59 21.29
C LEU A 102 11.05 -7.84 20.94
N LYS A 103 10.42 -8.93 20.52
CA LYS A 103 11.10 -10.13 20.01
C LYS A 103 11.80 -9.89 18.67
N ARG A 104 11.34 -8.95 17.85
CA ARG A 104 12.04 -8.48 16.65
C ARG A 104 13.44 -7.93 16.94
N VAL A 105 13.64 -7.37 18.10
CA VAL A 105 14.98 -6.90 18.56
C VAL A 105 15.92 -8.08 18.86
N LYS A 106 15.38 -9.22 19.30
CA LYS A 106 16.16 -10.36 19.77
C LYS A 106 16.19 -11.56 18.79
N TYR A 107 15.21 -11.67 17.91
CA TYR A 107 15.09 -12.78 16.94
C TYR A 107 14.86 -12.25 15.53
N PHE A 108 15.93 -12.13 14.80
CA PHE A 108 16.03 -11.62 13.43
C PHE A 108 15.27 -12.44 12.36
N TYR A 109 14.51 -13.50 12.70
CA TYR A 109 14.12 -14.53 11.74
C TYR A 109 12.65 -14.95 11.73
N ASN A 110 11.73 -14.34 12.47
CA ASN A 110 10.34 -14.78 12.40
C ASN A 110 9.40 -13.74 11.76
N ASP A 111 9.61 -13.47 10.48
CA ASP A 111 8.73 -12.62 9.65
C ASP A 111 7.42 -13.34 9.23
N GLY A 112 7.26 -14.60 9.64
CA GLY A 112 6.22 -15.51 9.18
C GLY A 112 4.78 -14.97 9.30
N PRO A 113 4.32 -14.51 10.48
CA PRO A 113 2.92 -14.14 10.66
C PRO A 113 2.49 -12.94 9.81
N LEU A 114 3.26 -11.84 9.81
CA LEU A 114 2.94 -10.65 9.02
C LEU A 114 3.01 -10.95 7.52
N LEU A 115 4.07 -11.62 7.07
CA LEU A 115 4.24 -11.98 5.66
C LEU A 115 3.11 -12.88 5.17
N LYS A 116 2.69 -13.87 5.99
CA LYS A 116 1.56 -14.75 5.69
C LYS A 116 0.27 -13.94 5.53
N VAL A 117 -0.02 -13.06 6.47
CA VAL A 117 -1.22 -12.21 6.45
C VAL A 117 -1.22 -11.29 5.22
N LEU A 118 -0.09 -10.65 4.90
CA LEU A 118 0.02 -9.80 3.71
C LEU A 118 -0.15 -10.60 2.42
N LYS A 119 0.44 -11.81 2.34
CA LYS A 119 0.29 -12.69 1.17
C LYS A 119 -1.13 -13.20 1.01
N GLU A 120 -1.82 -13.56 2.09
CA GLU A 120 -3.23 -13.94 2.09
C GLU A 120 -4.12 -12.77 1.62
N THR A 121 -3.80 -11.53 2.02
CA THR A 121 -4.60 -10.34 1.73
C THR A 121 -4.39 -9.82 0.31
N PHE A 122 -3.13 -9.69 -0.11
CA PHE A 122 -2.77 -9.07 -1.38
C PHE A 122 -2.46 -10.10 -2.48
N GLY A 123 -2.28 -11.38 -2.14
CA GLY A 123 -1.87 -12.42 -3.08
C GLY A 123 -0.46 -12.19 -3.63
N SER A 124 -0.13 -12.91 -4.70
CA SER A 124 1.18 -12.79 -5.39
C SER A 124 1.15 -11.80 -6.55
N ARG A 125 0.13 -10.90 -6.61
CA ARG A 125 0.03 -9.90 -7.67
C ARG A 125 1.18 -8.91 -7.59
N ASP A 126 1.71 -8.55 -8.74
CA ASP A 126 2.64 -7.44 -8.89
C ASP A 126 1.89 -6.09 -8.90
N ILE A 127 2.65 -4.99 -9.04
CA ILE A 127 2.08 -3.64 -9.05
C ILE A 127 1.77 -3.11 -10.46
N ASP A 128 1.90 -3.93 -11.51
CA ASP A 128 1.61 -3.50 -12.89
C ASP A 128 0.11 -3.21 -13.08
N LEU A 129 -0.19 -2.02 -13.57
CA LEU A 129 -1.57 -1.59 -13.88
C LEU A 129 -2.22 -2.41 -14.98
N LYS A 130 -1.43 -3.05 -15.85
CA LYS A 130 -1.93 -3.90 -16.94
C LYS A 130 -2.74 -5.09 -16.44
N ASN A 131 -2.51 -5.51 -15.19
CA ASN A 131 -3.24 -6.60 -14.55
C ASN A 131 -4.69 -6.22 -14.18
N GLY A 132 -5.08 -4.93 -14.33
CA GLY A 132 -6.43 -4.46 -14.06
C GLY A 132 -6.88 -4.53 -12.59
N SER A 133 -5.98 -4.87 -11.68
CA SER A 133 -6.28 -5.05 -10.26
C SER A 133 -6.45 -3.73 -9.50
N PHE A 134 -5.75 -2.68 -9.94
CA PHE A 134 -5.75 -1.38 -9.30
C PHE A 134 -6.87 -0.48 -9.81
N LYS A 135 -7.43 0.31 -8.90
CA LYS A 135 -8.48 1.32 -9.16
C LYS A 135 -7.96 2.75 -9.08
N SER A 136 -6.78 2.95 -8.49
CA SER A 136 -6.04 4.22 -8.45
C SER A 136 -4.54 3.94 -8.46
N LEU A 137 -3.73 4.99 -8.67
CA LEU A 137 -2.27 4.86 -8.54
C LEU A 137 -1.88 4.61 -7.08
N LEU A 138 -0.83 3.82 -6.92
CA LEU A 138 -0.24 3.47 -5.63
C LEU A 138 1.20 3.99 -5.54
N LEU A 139 1.55 4.56 -4.39
CA LEU A 139 2.92 4.87 -3.99
C LEU A 139 3.22 4.21 -2.64
N ILE A 140 4.29 3.46 -2.56
CA ILE A 140 4.81 2.93 -1.30
C ILE A 140 6.24 3.42 -1.12
N VAL A 141 6.51 4.03 0.04
CA VAL A 141 7.86 4.45 0.39
C VAL A 141 8.52 3.35 1.21
N THR A 142 9.68 2.90 0.74
CA THR A 142 10.56 1.94 1.41
C THR A 142 11.90 2.60 1.71
N MET A 143 12.83 1.86 2.29
CA MET A 143 14.22 2.28 2.47
C MET A 143 15.16 1.31 1.77
N ILE A 144 16.20 1.84 1.13
CA ILE A 144 17.29 1.04 0.59
C ILE A 144 18.30 0.79 1.72
N ARG A 145 18.54 -0.47 2.03
CA ARG A 145 19.42 -0.88 3.14
C ARG A 145 20.86 -0.35 3.03
N SER A 146 21.39 -0.30 1.82
CA SER A 146 22.81 0.03 1.60
C SER A 146 23.11 1.54 1.66
N THR A 147 22.09 2.38 1.49
CA THR A 147 22.27 3.83 1.28
C THR A 147 21.39 4.70 2.16
N ASP A 148 20.50 4.09 2.95
CA ASP A 148 19.52 4.74 3.85
C ASP A 148 18.53 5.77 3.23
N PRO A 149 18.59 6.19 1.95
CA PRO A 149 17.60 7.11 1.43
C PRO A 149 16.23 6.44 1.28
N PRO A 150 15.15 7.21 1.44
CA PRO A 150 13.81 6.71 1.14
C PRO A 150 13.71 6.37 -0.36
N TRP A 151 13.13 5.21 -0.66
CA TRP A 151 12.88 4.77 -2.02
C TRP A 151 11.38 4.71 -2.30
N PRO A 152 10.82 5.71 -3.02
CA PRO A 152 9.44 5.70 -3.44
C PRO A 152 9.25 4.74 -4.63
N ILE A 153 8.42 3.73 -4.45
CA ILE A 153 8.03 2.78 -5.49
C ILE A 153 6.56 3.00 -5.81
N SER A 154 6.26 3.22 -7.09
CA SER A 154 4.91 3.50 -7.57
C SER A 154 4.55 2.56 -8.72
N ASN A 155 3.26 2.39 -8.98
CA ASN A 155 2.75 1.75 -10.18
C ASN A 155 2.43 2.75 -11.31
N ASN A 156 2.83 4.02 -11.18
CA ASN A 156 2.71 5.01 -12.25
C ASN A 156 3.61 4.62 -13.44
N PRO A 157 3.08 4.40 -14.65
CA PRO A 157 3.86 3.98 -15.81
C PRO A 157 5.00 4.92 -16.20
N ASN A 158 4.88 6.19 -15.81
CA ASN A 158 5.90 7.22 -16.10
C ASN A 158 6.97 7.34 -15.00
N ALA A 159 6.90 6.49 -13.95
CA ALA A 159 7.90 6.52 -12.89
C ALA A 159 9.21 5.86 -13.36
N LYS A 160 10.32 6.20 -12.69
CA LYS A 160 11.62 5.57 -12.92
C LYS A 160 11.55 4.07 -12.63
N TYR A 161 12.39 3.28 -13.30
CA TYR A 161 12.51 1.82 -13.12
C TYR A 161 11.24 1.03 -13.49
N HIS A 162 10.47 1.52 -14.47
CA HIS A 162 9.26 0.86 -15.00
C HIS A 162 9.47 0.24 -16.40
N ASP A 163 10.69 0.14 -16.87
CA ASP A 163 11.00 -0.53 -18.13
C ASP A 163 10.97 -2.07 -17.91
N PRO A 164 10.02 -2.79 -18.55
CA PRO A 164 9.93 -4.25 -18.41
C PRO A 164 11.13 -5.01 -18.95
N GLY A 165 11.94 -4.38 -19.80
CA GLY A 165 13.17 -4.95 -20.35
C GLY A 165 14.34 -4.95 -19.35
N ARG A 166 14.23 -4.23 -18.25
CA ARG A 166 15.28 -4.10 -17.24
C ARG A 166 15.11 -5.13 -16.11
N PRO A 167 16.20 -5.68 -15.57
CA PRO A 167 16.14 -6.60 -14.43
C PRO A 167 15.68 -5.92 -13.15
N ASP A 168 15.88 -4.60 -13.00
CA ASP A 168 15.50 -3.77 -11.85
C ASP A 168 14.10 -3.12 -12.01
N CYS A 169 13.24 -3.70 -12.84
CA CYS A 169 11.89 -3.20 -13.07
C CYS A 169 11.00 -3.35 -11.81
N ASN A 170 10.58 -2.23 -11.24
CA ASN A 170 9.77 -2.19 -10.03
C ASN A 170 8.37 -2.80 -10.21
N LEU A 171 7.83 -2.83 -11.44
CA LEU A 171 6.49 -3.35 -11.72
C LEU A 171 6.34 -4.84 -11.39
N ARG A 172 7.44 -5.59 -11.38
CA ARG A 172 7.45 -7.03 -11.10
C ARG A 172 7.49 -7.38 -9.61
N ILE A 173 7.64 -6.37 -8.74
CA ILE A 173 7.70 -6.61 -7.29
C ILE A 173 6.30 -7.04 -6.82
N PRO A 174 6.18 -8.21 -6.16
CA PRO A 174 4.91 -8.59 -5.57
C PRO A 174 4.45 -7.58 -4.52
N LEU A 175 3.17 -7.19 -4.59
CA LEU A 175 2.63 -6.13 -3.72
C LEU A 175 2.84 -6.45 -2.22
N TYR A 176 2.65 -7.71 -1.82
CA TYR A 176 2.86 -8.10 -0.42
C TYR A 176 4.31 -7.93 0.04
N GLN A 177 5.30 -8.13 -0.84
CA GLN A 177 6.72 -7.90 -0.55
C GLN A 177 7.02 -6.41 -0.42
N LEU A 178 6.47 -5.60 -1.33
CA LEU A 178 6.63 -4.15 -1.30
C LEU A 178 6.05 -3.55 -0.01
N VAL A 179 4.83 -3.94 0.37
CA VAL A 179 4.21 -3.54 1.63
C VAL A 179 5.04 -4.02 2.82
N ARG A 180 5.53 -5.27 2.77
CA ARG A 180 6.39 -5.82 3.82
C ARG A 180 7.70 -5.04 3.96
N ALA A 181 8.33 -4.65 2.86
CA ALA A 181 9.54 -3.83 2.89
C ALA A 181 9.31 -2.48 3.57
N SER A 182 8.17 -1.83 3.28
CA SER A 182 7.77 -0.57 3.91
C SER A 182 7.48 -0.72 5.40
N THR A 183 6.96 -1.88 5.84
CA THR A 183 6.66 -2.16 7.26
C THR A 183 7.89 -2.61 8.06
N ALA A 184 9.02 -2.86 7.42
CA ALA A 184 10.28 -3.13 8.09
C ALA A 184 10.76 -1.87 8.80
N ALA A 185 10.67 -1.83 10.14
CA ALA A 185 11.18 -0.70 10.90
C ALA A 185 12.68 -0.51 10.62
N PRO A 186 13.15 0.70 10.36
CA PRO A 186 14.58 0.99 10.29
C PRO A 186 15.19 0.76 11.67
N TYR A 187 15.92 -0.32 11.83
CA TYR A 187 16.76 -0.56 12.99
C TYR A 187 18.21 -0.39 12.56
N PRO A 188 19.10 0.16 13.42
CA PRO A 188 20.50 0.37 13.05
C PRO A 188 21.24 -0.92 12.67
N PHE A 189 20.60 -2.09 12.81
CA PHE A 189 21.17 -3.40 12.46
C PHE A 189 20.21 -4.34 11.72
N GLY A 190 19.07 -3.88 11.20
CA GLY A 190 17.99 -4.74 10.67
C GLY A 190 17.73 -4.63 9.18
N GLN A 191 17.68 -5.76 8.54
CA GLN A 191 17.57 -5.95 7.10
C GLN A 191 16.12 -5.93 6.67
N GLY A 192 15.71 -4.88 5.94
CA GLY A 192 14.56 -4.97 5.05
C GLY A 192 15.08 -5.20 3.63
N ILE A 193 15.03 -6.42 3.14
CA ILE A 193 15.63 -6.78 1.86
C ILE A 193 14.54 -6.85 0.79
N LEU A 194 14.68 -5.98 -0.23
CA LEU A 194 14.36 -6.34 -1.61
C LEU A 194 15.68 -6.90 -2.17
N THR A 195 15.84 -8.21 -2.26
CA THR A 195 16.88 -8.90 -3.03
C THR A 195 16.33 -9.19 -4.40
#